data_56e202aa7336b982330d85af63ca7b7a
#
_entry.id   56e202aa7336b982330d85af63ca7b7a
#
_cell.length_a   1.000
_cell.length_b   1.000
_cell.length_c   1.000
_cell.angle_alpha   90.00
_cell.angle_beta   90.00
_cell.angle_gamma   90.00
#
_symmetry.space_group_name_H-M   'P 1'
#
loop_
_entity.id
_entity.type
_entity.pdbx_description
1 polymer ?
#
loop_
_entity_poly.entity_id
_entity_poly.type
_entity_poly.pdbx_seq_one_letter_code
_entity_poly.pdbx_strand_id
1 'polypeptide(L)'
;DTQLNDADVQVQVAALIEKKVPENNTEEVKKFLFNCIDLTTLNTTDSDESVMRFTEKVNRFDDEFPDLKNVAAICVYPNFAQVVKDTLEVEGINIACVSGGFPSSQTFTEVKIAETAMALADGADEIDIVIPVGAFLSGDYETMCEEIMELKETCKEHHLKVILETGALKTASNIKKASILSMYSGADFIKTSTGKQQPAATPEAAYVMCQAIKEYYEQTGNKVGFKPAGGINTVNDALIYYTIVKEVLGKEWLSNE
;
A
#
# COMPACT_ATOMS: atom_id res chain seq x y z
N ASP A 1 -3.26 0.02 -23.80
CA ASP A 1 -2.73 1.37 -23.99
C ASP A 1 -2.54 2.05 -22.63
N THR A 2 -1.33 2.59 -22.36
CA THR A 2 -1.00 3.27 -21.10
C THR A 2 -0.98 4.80 -21.21
N GLN A 3 -1.27 5.35 -22.39
CA GLN A 3 -1.24 6.80 -22.59
C GLN A 3 -2.49 7.45 -21.99
N LEU A 4 -2.28 8.43 -21.11
CA LEU A 4 -3.32 9.21 -20.45
C LEU A 4 -2.99 10.71 -20.51
N ASN A 5 -4.02 11.54 -20.48
CA ASN A 5 -3.89 12.97 -20.36
C ASN A 5 -4.07 13.38 -18.89
N ASP A 6 -3.06 13.99 -18.28
CA ASP A 6 -3.08 14.38 -16.88
C ASP A 6 -4.19 15.40 -16.56
N ALA A 7 -4.46 16.35 -17.47
CA ALA A 7 -5.52 17.33 -17.28
C ALA A 7 -6.92 16.71 -17.28
N ASP A 8 -7.13 15.73 -18.17
CA ASP A 8 -8.42 14.99 -18.21
C ASP A 8 -8.63 14.19 -16.92
N VAL A 9 -7.57 13.55 -16.41
CA VAL A 9 -7.60 12.82 -15.13
C VAL A 9 -7.96 13.77 -13.99
N GLN A 10 -7.33 14.94 -13.91
CA GLN A 10 -7.63 15.94 -12.87
C GLN A 10 -9.11 16.37 -12.90
N VAL A 11 -9.66 16.63 -14.07
CA VAL A 11 -11.08 17.06 -14.22
C VAL A 11 -12.01 15.93 -13.78
N GLN A 12 -11.76 14.70 -14.20
CA GLN A 12 -12.60 13.55 -13.84
C GLN A 12 -12.56 13.28 -12.33
N VAL A 13 -11.39 13.33 -11.72
CA VAL A 13 -11.21 13.11 -10.28
C VAL A 13 -11.89 14.20 -9.46
N ALA A 14 -11.72 15.47 -9.84
CA ALA A 14 -12.37 16.60 -9.16
C ALA A 14 -13.89 16.45 -9.18
N ALA A 15 -14.47 16.13 -10.32
CA ALA A 15 -15.92 15.93 -10.48
C ALA A 15 -16.44 14.74 -9.64
N LEU A 16 -15.65 13.64 -9.59
CA LEU A 16 -15.99 12.47 -8.81
C LEU A 16 -15.99 12.78 -7.31
N ILE A 17 -14.95 13.45 -6.81
CA ILE A 17 -14.82 13.84 -5.41
C ILE A 17 -15.97 14.78 -4.99
N GLU A 18 -16.19 15.84 -5.74
CA GLU A 18 -17.25 16.82 -5.43
C GLU A 18 -18.63 16.15 -5.31
N LYS A 19 -18.93 15.25 -6.22
CA LYS A 19 -20.25 14.59 -6.30
C LYS A 19 -20.40 13.47 -5.29
N LYS A 20 -19.35 12.64 -5.07
CA LYS A 20 -19.48 11.33 -4.43
C LYS A 20 -18.95 11.26 -3.00
N VAL A 21 -17.99 12.07 -2.61
CA VAL A 21 -17.47 12.05 -1.23
C VAL A 21 -18.54 12.34 -0.19
N PRO A 22 -19.43 13.33 -0.38
CA PRO A 22 -20.51 13.60 0.59
C PRO A 22 -21.44 12.40 0.83
N GLU A 23 -21.69 11.58 -0.21
CA GLU A 23 -22.55 10.39 -0.12
C GLU A 23 -21.94 9.31 0.79
N ASN A 24 -20.61 9.27 0.92
CA ASN A 24 -19.86 8.27 1.67
C ASN A 24 -19.48 8.71 3.10
N ASN A 25 -19.79 9.95 3.48
CA ASN A 25 -19.46 10.48 4.81
C ASN A 25 -20.44 9.97 5.88
N THR A 26 -20.38 8.71 6.20
CA THR A 26 -21.21 8.03 7.20
C THR A 26 -20.37 7.42 8.30
N GLU A 27 -20.94 7.20 9.47
CA GLU A 27 -20.26 6.54 10.59
C GLU A 27 -19.81 5.12 10.25
N GLU A 28 -20.61 4.39 9.47
CA GLU A 28 -20.27 3.04 9.01
C GLU A 28 -18.99 3.04 8.14
N VAL A 29 -18.90 3.96 7.18
CA VAL A 29 -17.72 4.10 6.32
C VAL A 29 -16.49 4.52 7.13
N LYS A 30 -16.63 5.42 8.10
CA LYS A 30 -15.52 5.83 8.96
C LYS A 30 -14.98 4.67 9.81
N LYS A 31 -15.87 3.86 10.38
CA LYS A 31 -15.50 2.63 11.13
C LYS A 31 -14.78 1.62 10.22
N PHE A 32 -15.29 1.43 9.00
CA PHE A 32 -14.64 0.58 8.00
C PHE A 32 -13.24 1.10 7.64
N LEU A 33 -13.09 2.39 7.39
CA LEU A 33 -11.80 3.00 7.06
C LEU A 33 -10.78 2.83 8.18
N PHE A 34 -11.20 2.89 9.45
CA PHE A 34 -10.32 2.62 10.57
C PHE A 34 -9.75 1.19 10.52
N ASN A 35 -10.59 0.21 10.22
CA ASN A 35 -10.20 -1.19 10.06
C ASN A 35 -9.33 -1.46 8.81
N CYS A 36 -9.18 -0.50 7.91
CA CYS A 36 -8.28 -0.59 6.75
C CYS A 36 -6.89 0.03 6.99
N ILE A 37 -6.62 0.56 8.17
CA ILE A 37 -5.36 1.25 8.48
C ILE A 37 -4.23 0.23 8.65
N ASP A 38 -3.13 0.44 7.92
CA ASP A 38 -1.82 -0.09 8.30
C ASP A 38 -1.17 0.95 9.23
N LEU A 39 -1.26 0.72 10.53
CA LEU A 39 -0.70 1.65 11.52
C LEU A 39 0.81 1.59 11.47
N THR A 40 1.43 2.70 11.07
CA THR A 40 2.80 2.71 10.57
C THR A 40 3.73 3.52 11.46
N THR A 41 4.89 2.96 11.80
CA THR A 41 6.04 3.69 12.31
C THR A 41 7.28 3.31 11.50
N LEU A 42 7.83 4.30 10.79
CA LEU A 42 8.99 4.18 9.92
C LEU A 42 9.93 5.36 10.14
N ASN A 43 10.25 5.64 11.39
CA ASN A 43 11.12 6.72 11.78
C ASN A 43 12.56 6.23 11.94
N THR A 44 13.53 7.06 11.58
CA THR A 44 14.95 6.74 11.82
C THR A 44 15.27 6.51 13.31
N THR A 45 14.43 7.05 14.20
CA THR A 45 14.56 6.95 15.65
C THR A 45 13.82 5.77 16.27
N ASP A 46 13.18 4.92 15.44
CA ASP A 46 12.49 3.74 15.96
C ASP A 46 13.51 2.78 16.64
N SER A 47 13.10 2.22 17.76
CA SER A 47 13.84 1.24 18.54
C SER A 47 12.91 0.13 19.00
N ASP A 48 13.46 -0.98 19.50
CA ASP A 48 12.67 -2.08 20.05
C ASP A 48 11.67 -1.58 21.10
N GLU A 49 12.11 -0.70 22.01
CA GLU A 49 11.25 -0.14 23.05
C GLU A 49 10.14 0.76 22.48
N SER A 50 10.44 1.59 21.46
CA SER A 50 9.43 2.45 20.86
C SER A 50 8.40 1.66 20.05
N VAL A 51 8.84 0.62 19.34
CA VAL A 51 7.95 -0.29 18.57
C VAL A 51 7.11 -1.15 19.50
N MET A 52 7.67 -1.63 20.61
CA MET A 52 6.93 -2.35 21.65
C MET A 52 5.79 -1.47 22.19
N ARG A 53 6.09 -0.24 22.65
CA ARG A 53 5.06 0.70 23.12
C ARG A 53 4.02 1.07 22.08
N PHE A 54 4.44 1.13 20.81
CA PHE A 54 3.54 1.36 19.69
C PHE A 54 2.55 0.19 19.51
N THR A 55 3.03 -1.04 19.59
CA THR A 55 2.22 -2.27 19.49
C THR A 55 1.28 -2.42 20.70
N GLU A 56 1.73 -2.10 21.91
CA GLU A 56 0.89 -2.12 23.12
C GLU A 56 -0.33 -1.20 23.03
N LYS A 57 -0.25 -0.09 22.29
CA LYS A 57 -1.43 0.76 22.04
C LYS A 57 -2.48 0.03 21.21
N VAL A 58 -2.06 -0.80 20.27
CA VAL A 58 -2.96 -1.61 19.47
C VAL A 58 -3.61 -2.70 20.31
N ASN A 59 -2.88 -3.33 21.22
CA ASN A 59 -3.44 -4.32 22.16
C ASN A 59 -4.54 -3.71 23.04
N ARG A 60 -4.32 -2.50 23.55
CA ARG A 60 -5.31 -1.83 24.44
C ARG A 60 -6.54 -1.31 23.69
N PHE A 61 -6.47 -1.17 22.37
CA PHE A 61 -7.54 -0.57 21.59
C PHE A 61 -8.85 -1.35 21.71
N ASP A 62 -8.82 -2.67 21.69
CA ASP A 62 -10.01 -3.50 21.78
C ASP A 62 -10.72 -3.36 23.14
N ASP A 63 -9.98 -3.18 24.22
CA ASP A 63 -10.51 -2.91 25.55
C ASP A 63 -11.12 -1.50 25.67
N GLU A 64 -10.45 -0.51 25.04
CA GLU A 64 -10.88 0.90 25.11
C GLU A 64 -12.06 1.17 24.16
N PHE A 65 -12.16 0.47 23.04
CA PHE A 65 -13.15 0.68 21.98
C PHE A 65 -13.78 -0.65 21.48
N PRO A 66 -14.52 -1.37 22.35
CA PRO A 66 -15.01 -2.71 22.04
C PRO A 66 -16.01 -2.77 20.87
N ASP A 67 -16.59 -1.64 20.50
CA ASP A 67 -17.54 -1.52 19.37
C ASP A 67 -16.87 -1.24 18.02
N LEU A 68 -15.55 -1.09 17.99
CA LEU A 68 -14.77 -0.82 16.79
C LEU A 68 -13.85 -1.99 16.48
N LYS A 69 -13.77 -2.34 15.20
CA LYS A 69 -12.72 -3.24 14.72
C LYS A 69 -11.38 -2.51 14.74
N ASN A 70 -10.34 -3.20 15.18
CA ASN A 70 -8.99 -2.68 15.24
C ASN A 70 -8.39 -2.43 13.83
N VAL A 71 -7.19 -1.91 13.76
CA VAL A 71 -6.46 -1.67 12.51
C VAL A 71 -6.18 -2.96 11.74
N ALA A 72 -5.94 -2.87 10.44
CA ALA A 72 -5.65 -4.04 9.60
C ALA A 72 -4.26 -4.63 9.87
N ALA A 73 -3.27 -3.76 10.06
CA ALA A 73 -1.88 -4.16 10.24
C ALA A 73 -1.10 -3.14 11.07
N ILE A 74 0.03 -3.59 11.60
CA ILE A 74 1.12 -2.74 12.10
C ILE A 74 2.25 -2.80 11.07
N CYS A 75 2.69 -1.65 10.56
CA CYS A 75 3.75 -1.55 9.56
C CYS A 75 5.02 -0.95 10.16
N VAL A 76 6.12 -1.68 10.05
CA VAL A 76 7.42 -1.35 10.65
C VAL A 76 8.59 -1.64 9.71
N TYR A 77 9.79 -1.22 10.07
CA TYR A 77 11.01 -1.70 9.44
C TYR A 77 11.21 -3.20 9.68
N PRO A 78 11.86 -3.94 8.76
CA PRO A 78 11.91 -5.40 8.80
C PRO A 78 12.58 -5.96 10.06
N ASN A 79 13.56 -5.24 10.62
CA ASN A 79 14.26 -5.65 11.84
C ASN A 79 13.39 -5.59 13.11
N PHE A 80 12.20 -5.03 13.05
CA PHE A 80 11.24 -4.98 14.17
C PHE A 80 10.10 -6.01 14.05
N ALA A 81 10.10 -6.87 13.02
CA ALA A 81 9.06 -7.88 12.85
C ALA A 81 8.90 -8.76 14.11
N GLN A 82 10.00 -9.25 14.65
CA GLN A 82 10.01 -10.09 15.85
C GLN A 82 9.48 -9.33 17.08
N VAL A 83 9.86 -8.05 17.24
CA VAL A 83 9.38 -7.21 18.37
C VAL A 83 7.86 -7.07 18.33
N VAL A 84 7.29 -6.80 17.14
CA VAL A 84 5.83 -6.72 16.98
C VAL A 84 5.18 -8.08 17.26
N LYS A 85 5.73 -9.16 16.71
CA LYS A 85 5.22 -10.51 16.92
C LYS A 85 5.18 -10.92 18.39
N ASP A 86 6.23 -10.58 19.14
CA ASP A 86 6.33 -10.94 20.56
C ASP A 86 5.45 -10.07 21.45
N THR A 87 5.07 -8.88 20.99
CA THR A 87 4.29 -7.90 21.75
C THR A 87 2.80 -7.93 21.43
N LEU A 88 2.43 -8.29 20.18
CA LEU A 88 1.04 -8.27 19.73
C LEU A 88 0.24 -9.41 20.38
N GLU A 89 -0.81 -9.06 21.13
CA GLU A 89 -1.65 -9.99 21.88
C GLU A 89 -3.04 -10.18 21.24
N VAL A 90 -3.49 -9.21 20.43
CA VAL A 90 -4.80 -9.24 19.78
C VAL A 90 -4.72 -9.96 18.44
N GLU A 91 -5.80 -10.69 18.10
CA GLU A 91 -5.89 -11.46 16.87
C GLU A 91 -6.40 -10.62 15.68
N GLY A 92 -6.11 -11.07 14.46
CA GLY A 92 -6.65 -10.49 13.23
C GLY A 92 -5.94 -9.23 12.76
N ILE A 93 -4.76 -8.94 13.31
CA ILE A 93 -3.91 -7.81 12.89
C ILE A 93 -2.64 -8.37 12.26
N ASN A 94 -2.35 -7.99 11.03
CA ASN A 94 -1.18 -8.44 10.32
C ASN A 94 0.07 -7.62 10.70
N ILE A 95 1.23 -8.24 10.56
CA ILE A 95 2.52 -7.58 10.66
C ILE A 95 3.00 -7.30 9.25
N ALA A 96 3.04 -6.04 8.87
CA ALA A 96 3.57 -5.58 7.60
C ALA A 96 4.97 -5.04 7.79
N CYS A 97 5.91 -5.45 6.94
CA CYS A 97 7.27 -4.93 6.96
C CYS A 97 7.63 -4.31 5.63
N VAL A 98 8.18 -3.11 5.65
CA VAL A 98 8.87 -2.58 4.47
C VAL A 98 10.15 -3.35 4.24
N SER A 99 10.55 -3.55 3.01
CA SER A 99 11.71 -4.35 2.64
C SER A 99 12.29 -3.93 1.30
N GLY A 100 13.31 -4.61 0.84
CA GLY A 100 13.91 -4.39 -0.46
C GLY A 100 14.65 -3.06 -0.59
N GLY A 101 15.32 -2.61 0.47
CA GLY A 101 16.05 -1.35 0.48
C GLY A 101 15.12 -0.13 0.57
N PHE A 102 13.99 -0.28 1.25
CA PHE A 102 13.05 0.84 1.48
C PHE A 102 13.76 2.04 2.14
N PRO A 103 13.49 3.29 1.73
CA PRO A 103 12.47 3.69 0.74
C PRO A 103 12.97 3.79 -0.71
N SER A 104 14.27 3.74 -0.96
CA SER A 104 14.85 4.05 -2.27
C SER A 104 14.89 2.88 -3.26
N SER A 105 14.82 1.65 -2.78
CA SER A 105 15.03 0.45 -3.60
C SER A 105 16.44 0.38 -4.25
N GLN A 106 17.39 1.18 -3.76
CA GLN A 106 18.72 1.34 -4.34
C GLN A 106 19.76 0.44 -3.68
N THR A 107 19.58 -0.88 -3.86
CA THR A 107 20.53 -1.90 -3.42
C THR A 107 20.46 -3.11 -4.36
N PHE A 108 21.28 -4.11 -4.10
CA PHE A 108 21.34 -5.34 -4.90
C PHE A 108 20.08 -6.20 -4.70
N THR A 109 19.62 -6.86 -5.76
CA THR A 109 18.43 -7.72 -5.71
C THR A 109 18.57 -8.84 -4.69
N GLU A 110 19.76 -9.47 -4.60
CA GLU A 110 20.05 -10.52 -3.62
C GLU A 110 19.92 -10.02 -2.17
N VAL A 111 20.29 -8.77 -1.92
CA VAL A 111 20.11 -8.15 -0.60
C VAL A 111 18.63 -7.91 -0.30
N LYS A 112 17.84 -7.48 -1.29
CA LYS A 112 16.38 -7.30 -1.15
C LYS A 112 15.70 -8.64 -0.86
N ILE A 113 16.08 -9.70 -1.53
CA ILE A 113 15.59 -11.08 -1.31
C ILE A 113 15.92 -11.53 0.11
N ALA A 114 17.18 -11.35 0.54
CA ALA A 114 17.62 -11.73 1.88
C ALA A 114 16.86 -10.97 2.98
N GLU A 115 16.71 -9.65 2.84
CA GLU A 115 15.96 -8.81 3.79
C GLU A 115 14.50 -9.27 3.88
N THR A 116 13.85 -9.53 2.75
CA THR A 116 12.48 -10.03 2.69
C THR A 116 12.32 -11.38 3.37
N ALA A 117 13.23 -12.32 3.08
CA ALA A 117 13.22 -13.65 3.71
C ALA A 117 13.42 -13.57 5.23
N MET A 118 14.29 -12.69 5.71
CA MET A 118 14.50 -12.46 7.13
C MET A 118 13.26 -11.86 7.81
N ALA A 119 12.64 -10.85 7.22
CA ALA A 119 11.42 -10.27 7.76
C ALA A 119 10.28 -11.29 7.90
N LEU A 120 10.10 -12.15 6.89
CA LEU A 120 9.11 -13.24 6.94
C LEU A 120 9.45 -14.29 8.01
N ALA A 121 10.73 -14.66 8.14
CA ALA A 121 11.18 -15.59 9.18
C ALA A 121 10.94 -15.04 10.60
N ASP A 122 11.07 -13.73 10.78
CA ASP A 122 10.84 -13.03 12.04
C ASP A 122 9.36 -12.72 12.31
N GLY A 123 8.45 -13.09 11.38
CA GLY A 123 7.01 -13.08 11.61
C GLY A 123 6.21 -12.06 10.84
N ALA A 124 6.77 -11.43 9.80
CA ALA A 124 5.99 -10.60 8.90
C ALA A 124 4.95 -11.44 8.14
N ASP A 125 3.71 -10.93 8.06
CA ASP A 125 2.62 -11.50 7.28
C ASP A 125 2.54 -10.88 5.89
N GLU A 126 2.98 -9.63 5.75
CA GLU A 126 2.94 -8.83 4.54
C GLU A 126 4.27 -8.11 4.32
N ILE A 127 4.66 -7.98 3.07
CA ILE A 127 5.89 -7.28 2.67
C ILE A 127 5.55 -6.12 1.73
N ASP A 128 6.06 -4.94 2.04
CA ASP A 128 5.93 -3.74 1.23
C ASP A 128 7.28 -3.38 0.60
N ILE A 129 7.40 -3.52 -0.71
CA ILE A 129 8.61 -3.15 -1.48
C ILE A 129 8.36 -1.92 -2.34
N VAL A 130 9.42 -1.27 -2.76
CA VAL A 130 9.35 -0.14 -3.72
C VAL A 130 9.89 -0.62 -5.06
N ILE A 131 9.23 -0.24 -6.16
CA ILE A 131 9.78 -0.51 -7.50
C ILE A 131 11.17 0.15 -7.64
N PRO A 132 12.07 -0.39 -8.47
CA PRO A 132 13.31 0.30 -8.83
C PRO A 132 12.97 1.48 -9.75
N VAL A 133 12.62 2.62 -9.18
CA VAL A 133 12.08 3.79 -9.88
C VAL A 133 13.03 4.28 -10.99
N GLY A 134 14.33 4.28 -10.72
CA GLY A 134 15.33 4.67 -11.70
C GLY A 134 15.34 3.78 -12.94
N ALA A 135 15.25 2.46 -12.76
CA ALA A 135 15.13 1.49 -13.85
C ALA A 135 13.85 1.75 -14.67
N PHE A 136 12.71 1.88 -13.99
CA PHE A 136 11.45 2.20 -14.65
C PHE A 136 11.53 3.49 -15.50
N LEU A 137 12.03 4.57 -14.93
CA LEU A 137 12.12 5.87 -15.62
C LEU A 137 13.10 5.87 -16.79
N SER A 138 14.13 5.01 -16.76
CA SER A 138 15.06 4.81 -17.88
C SER A 138 14.52 3.87 -18.97
N GLY A 139 13.34 3.28 -18.75
CA GLY A 139 12.74 2.33 -19.68
C GLY A 139 13.18 0.87 -19.50
N ASP A 140 13.95 0.58 -18.46
CA ASP A 140 14.38 -0.78 -18.11
C ASP A 140 13.25 -1.48 -17.30
N TYR A 141 12.19 -1.83 -18.02
CA TYR A 141 11.03 -2.49 -17.44
C TYR A 141 11.30 -3.95 -17.10
N GLU A 142 12.24 -4.59 -17.81
CA GLU A 142 12.63 -5.97 -17.58
C GLU A 142 13.20 -6.14 -16.17
N THR A 143 14.20 -5.35 -15.82
CA THR A 143 14.79 -5.33 -14.46
C THR A 143 13.72 -5.12 -13.38
N MET A 144 12.79 -4.18 -13.60
CA MET A 144 11.71 -3.93 -12.65
C MET A 144 10.82 -5.16 -12.46
N CYS A 145 10.40 -5.79 -13.56
CA CYS A 145 9.50 -6.94 -13.51
C CYS A 145 10.16 -8.17 -12.89
N GLU A 146 11.38 -8.47 -13.28
CA GLU A 146 12.16 -9.60 -12.74
C GLU A 146 12.36 -9.47 -11.23
N GLU A 147 12.72 -8.29 -10.75
CA GLU A 147 12.91 -8.03 -9.32
C GLU A 147 11.61 -8.23 -8.52
N ILE A 148 10.47 -7.75 -9.03
CA ILE A 148 9.17 -7.96 -8.38
C ILE A 148 8.81 -9.45 -8.35
N MET A 149 9.03 -10.17 -9.45
CA MET A 149 8.77 -11.62 -9.53
C MET A 149 9.61 -12.41 -8.52
N GLU A 150 10.90 -12.13 -8.40
CA GLU A 150 11.77 -12.78 -7.43
C GLU A 150 11.36 -12.50 -5.97
N LEU A 151 10.96 -11.26 -5.68
CA LEU A 151 10.47 -10.89 -4.35
C LEU A 151 9.11 -11.52 -4.05
N LYS A 152 8.22 -11.64 -5.05
CA LYS A 152 6.96 -12.39 -4.87
C LYS A 152 7.21 -13.88 -4.63
N GLU A 153 8.14 -14.48 -5.35
CA GLU A 153 8.55 -15.88 -5.11
C GLU A 153 9.07 -16.08 -3.69
N THR A 154 9.82 -15.11 -3.18
CA THR A 154 10.31 -15.12 -1.79
C THR A 154 9.16 -15.01 -0.78
N CYS A 155 8.13 -14.22 -1.08
CA CYS A 155 6.95 -14.06 -0.23
C CYS A 155 6.03 -15.28 -0.22
N LYS A 156 6.06 -16.12 -1.25
CA LYS A 156 5.17 -17.29 -1.38
C LYS A 156 3.69 -16.89 -1.23
N GLU A 157 3.01 -17.46 -0.22
CA GLU A 157 1.61 -17.18 0.11
C GLU A 157 1.39 -15.84 0.81
N HIS A 158 2.44 -15.21 1.32
CA HIS A 158 2.33 -13.91 1.97
C HIS A 158 2.06 -12.79 0.96
N HIS A 159 1.33 -11.76 1.38
CA HIS A 159 1.04 -10.62 0.52
C HIS A 159 2.28 -9.79 0.21
N LEU A 160 2.47 -9.49 -1.06
CA LEU A 160 3.43 -8.51 -1.55
C LEU A 160 2.68 -7.25 -1.98
N LYS A 161 2.92 -6.13 -1.29
CA LYS A 161 2.47 -4.82 -1.69
C LYS A 161 3.60 -4.08 -2.41
N VAL A 162 3.35 -3.65 -3.63
CA VAL A 162 4.34 -2.97 -4.46
C VAL A 162 4.07 -1.48 -4.47
N ILE A 163 4.97 -0.72 -3.87
CA ILE A 163 4.92 0.75 -3.83
C ILE A 163 5.47 1.29 -5.14
N LEU A 164 4.65 2.07 -5.84
CA LEU A 164 5.03 2.67 -7.12
C LEU A 164 5.84 3.96 -6.97
N GLU A 165 5.76 4.63 -5.83
CA GLU A 165 6.31 5.98 -5.59
C GLU A 165 5.77 6.98 -6.61
N THR A 166 4.46 7.15 -6.64
CA THR A 166 3.73 7.88 -7.68
C THR A 166 4.20 9.33 -7.86
N GLY A 167 4.65 9.97 -6.78
CA GLY A 167 5.24 11.32 -6.85
C GLY A 167 6.53 11.39 -7.70
N ALA A 168 7.32 10.33 -7.74
CA ALA A 168 8.51 10.22 -8.58
C ALA A 168 8.16 9.91 -10.04
N LEU A 169 7.05 9.20 -10.29
CA LEU A 169 6.58 8.83 -11.63
C LEU A 169 5.97 10.01 -12.39
N LYS A 170 5.43 10.99 -11.68
CA LYS A 170 4.92 12.29 -12.14
C LYS A 170 3.70 12.28 -13.03
N THR A 171 3.61 11.43 -14.05
CA THR A 171 2.53 11.44 -15.05
C THR A 171 1.55 10.29 -14.84
N ALA A 172 0.29 10.50 -15.20
CA ALA A 172 -0.74 9.46 -15.19
C ALA A 172 -0.34 8.25 -16.06
N SER A 173 0.30 8.50 -17.20
CA SER A 173 0.79 7.43 -18.09
C SER A 173 1.83 6.55 -17.42
N ASN A 174 2.80 7.14 -16.71
CA ASN A 174 3.82 6.38 -15.97
C ASN A 174 3.19 5.58 -14.83
N ILE A 175 2.27 6.20 -14.08
CA ILE A 175 1.56 5.53 -12.97
C ILE A 175 0.76 4.33 -13.49
N LYS A 176 0.03 4.49 -14.58
CA LYS A 176 -0.71 3.39 -15.21
C LYS A 176 0.23 2.28 -15.66
N LYS A 177 1.32 2.60 -16.34
CA LYS A 177 2.30 1.62 -16.81
C LYS A 177 2.94 0.85 -15.65
N ALA A 178 3.42 1.55 -14.62
CA ALA A 178 4.01 0.92 -13.44
C ALA A 178 3.00 0.03 -12.70
N SER A 179 1.74 0.45 -12.60
CA SER A 179 0.64 -0.36 -12.03
C SER A 179 0.47 -1.69 -12.77
N ILE A 180 0.35 -1.63 -14.08
CA ILE A 180 0.14 -2.82 -14.93
C ILE A 180 1.35 -3.76 -14.83
N LEU A 181 2.57 -3.24 -14.98
CA LEU A 181 3.78 -4.05 -14.87
C LEU A 181 3.91 -4.73 -13.51
N SER A 182 3.63 -4.02 -12.43
CA SER A 182 3.68 -4.57 -11.07
C SER A 182 2.67 -5.70 -10.87
N MET A 183 1.43 -5.55 -11.36
CA MET A 183 0.40 -6.57 -11.24
C MET A 183 0.72 -7.84 -12.05
N TYR A 184 1.20 -7.68 -13.29
CA TYR A 184 1.63 -8.84 -14.10
C TYR A 184 2.89 -9.51 -13.55
N SER A 185 3.67 -8.82 -12.72
CA SER A 185 4.86 -9.38 -12.05
C SER A 185 4.55 -10.04 -10.70
N GLY A 186 3.29 -10.05 -10.27
CA GLY A 186 2.84 -10.81 -9.10
C GLY A 186 2.48 -9.99 -7.86
N ALA A 187 2.35 -8.67 -7.96
CA ALA A 187 1.86 -7.84 -6.86
C ALA A 187 0.46 -8.28 -6.41
N ASP A 188 0.29 -8.49 -5.11
CA ASP A 188 -1.03 -8.73 -4.50
C ASP A 188 -1.76 -7.41 -4.23
N PHE A 189 -0.99 -6.37 -3.93
CA PHE A 189 -1.44 -4.97 -3.81
C PHE A 189 -0.50 -4.06 -4.57
N ILE A 190 -1.04 -2.98 -5.13
CA ILE A 190 -0.24 -1.82 -5.53
C ILE A 190 -0.50 -0.67 -4.57
N LYS A 191 0.58 -0.02 -4.14
CA LYS A 191 0.59 1.03 -3.12
C LYS A 191 1.15 2.32 -3.71
N THR A 192 0.60 3.47 -3.31
CA THR A 192 0.97 4.74 -3.96
C THR A 192 2.40 5.17 -3.64
N SER A 193 2.77 5.22 -2.36
CA SER A 193 3.95 6.00 -1.94
C SER A 193 4.62 5.43 -0.70
N THR A 194 5.89 5.73 -0.53
CA THR A 194 6.65 5.43 0.71
C THR A 194 6.30 6.36 1.86
N GLY A 195 5.79 7.56 1.58
CA GLY A 195 5.66 8.64 2.55
C GLY A 195 6.97 9.38 2.86
N LYS A 196 8.09 8.96 2.26
CA LYS A 196 9.42 9.56 2.43
C LYS A 196 9.79 10.58 1.35
N GLN A 197 8.96 10.65 0.30
CA GLN A 197 9.10 11.61 -0.80
C GLN A 197 7.76 12.31 -1.05
N GLN A 198 7.82 13.59 -1.39
CA GLN A 198 6.65 14.39 -1.76
C GLN A 198 6.59 14.63 -3.29
N PRO A 199 5.39 14.69 -3.87
CA PRO A 199 4.11 14.39 -3.24
C PRO A 199 3.97 12.89 -2.91
N ALA A 200 3.22 12.58 -1.85
CA ALA A 200 2.87 11.20 -1.50
C ALA A 200 1.59 10.76 -2.23
N ALA A 201 0.61 10.17 -1.55
CA ALA A 201 -0.65 9.81 -2.18
C ALA A 201 -1.39 11.05 -2.72
N THR A 202 -1.95 10.91 -3.92
CA THR A 202 -2.84 11.89 -4.53
C THR A 202 -4.10 11.22 -5.05
N PRO A 203 -5.25 11.92 -5.08
CA PRO A 203 -6.48 11.38 -5.65
C PRO A 203 -6.33 10.97 -7.13
N GLU A 204 -5.57 11.73 -7.90
CA GLU A 204 -5.30 11.46 -9.31
C GLU A 204 -4.52 10.16 -9.50
N ALA A 205 -3.46 9.96 -8.71
CA ALA A 205 -2.70 8.71 -8.72
C ALA A 205 -3.57 7.51 -8.32
N ALA A 206 -4.37 7.66 -7.26
CA ALA A 206 -5.30 6.62 -6.82
C ALA A 206 -6.31 6.25 -7.91
N TYR A 207 -6.89 7.24 -8.58
CA TYR A 207 -7.85 7.03 -9.67
C TYR A 207 -7.22 6.21 -10.82
N VAL A 208 -6.04 6.61 -11.27
CA VAL A 208 -5.31 5.91 -12.34
C VAL A 208 -4.95 4.49 -11.94
N MET A 209 -4.47 4.28 -10.72
CA MET A 209 -4.14 2.95 -10.20
C MET A 209 -5.37 2.06 -10.10
N CYS A 210 -6.50 2.58 -9.62
CA CYS A 210 -7.75 1.82 -9.56
C CYS A 210 -8.28 1.47 -10.96
N GLN A 211 -8.16 2.35 -11.93
CA GLN A 211 -8.49 2.02 -13.33
C GLN A 211 -7.59 0.90 -13.88
N ALA A 212 -6.30 0.94 -13.59
CA ALA A 212 -5.38 -0.12 -13.99
C ALA A 212 -5.72 -1.47 -13.34
N ILE A 213 -6.09 -1.47 -12.06
CA ILE A 213 -6.56 -2.68 -11.35
C ILE A 213 -7.82 -3.24 -12.02
N LYS A 214 -8.77 -2.38 -12.37
CA LYS A 214 -10.00 -2.79 -13.05
C LYS A 214 -9.70 -3.46 -14.39
N GLU A 215 -8.89 -2.82 -15.23
CA GLU A 215 -8.47 -3.36 -16.53
C GLU A 215 -7.75 -4.70 -16.37
N TYR A 216 -6.86 -4.82 -15.41
CA TYR A 216 -6.14 -6.06 -15.11
C TYR A 216 -7.10 -7.19 -14.69
N TYR A 217 -8.05 -6.89 -13.81
CA TYR A 217 -9.08 -7.85 -13.39
C TYR A 217 -9.97 -8.31 -14.53
N GLU A 218 -10.41 -7.39 -15.39
CA GLU A 218 -11.24 -7.71 -16.58
C GLU A 218 -10.50 -8.63 -17.56
N GLN A 219 -9.17 -8.52 -17.65
CA GLN A 219 -8.36 -9.33 -18.55
C GLN A 219 -7.94 -10.68 -17.97
N THR A 220 -7.68 -10.75 -16.67
CA THR A 220 -7.05 -11.91 -16.04
C THR A 220 -7.97 -12.67 -15.07
N GLY A 221 -8.99 -12.02 -14.55
CA GLY A 221 -9.80 -12.51 -13.43
C GLY A 221 -9.09 -12.46 -12.07
N ASN A 222 -7.85 -11.99 -12.00
CA ASN A 222 -7.08 -11.89 -10.77
C ASN A 222 -7.34 -10.56 -10.07
N LYS A 223 -7.73 -10.62 -8.81
CA LYS A 223 -8.01 -9.45 -7.98
C LYS A 223 -6.74 -8.96 -7.30
N VAL A 224 -6.41 -7.69 -7.52
CA VAL A 224 -5.29 -7.00 -6.86
C VAL A 224 -5.84 -5.89 -5.99
N GLY A 225 -5.30 -5.73 -4.79
CA GLY A 225 -5.70 -4.69 -3.86
C GLY A 225 -5.06 -3.33 -4.15
N PHE A 226 -5.67 -2.28 -3.61
CA PHE A 226 -5.17 -0.92 -3.70
C PHE A 226 -4.87 -0.36 -2.31
N LYS A 227 -3.71 0.28 -2.15
CA LYS A 227 -3.29 0.90 -0.89
C LYS A 227 -2.84 2.35 -1.11
N PRO A 228 -3.64 3.35 -0.72
CA PRO A 228 -3.14 4.73 -0.65
C PRO A 228 -2.27 4.90 0.60
N ALA A 229 -1.14 5.57 0.49
CA ALA A 229 -0.23 5.77 1.60
C ALA A 229 0.55 7.08 1.49
N GLY A 230 0.82 7.67 2.66
CA GLY A 230 1.54 8.93 2.80
C GLY A 230 0.63 10.16 2.69
N GLY A 231 0.63 10.98 3.73
CA GLY A 231 -0.14 12.21 3.78
C GLY A 231 -1.63 12.07 4.08
N ILE A 232 -2.11 10.87 4.40
CA ILE A 232 -3.50 10.61 4.80
C ILE A 232 -3.58 10.73 6.32
N ASN A 233 -3.97 11.92 6.80
CA ASN A 233 -3.90 12.26 8.22
C ASN A 233 -5.28 12.47 8.86
N THR A 234 -6.32 12.61 8.05
CA THR A 234 -7.68 12.86 8.52
C THR A 234 -8.67 11.86 7.93
N VAL A 235 -9.82 11.74 8.59
CA VAL A 235 -10.94 10.93 8.07
C VAL A 235 -11.39 11.46 6.69
N ASN A 236 -11.39 12.77 6.50
CA ASN A 236 -11.76 13.36 5.21
C ASN A 236 -10.78 12.98 4.09
N ASP A 237 -9.47 12.91 4.37
CA ASP A 237 -8.51 12.40 3.39
C ASP A 237 -8.83 10.94 3.02
N ALA A 238 -9.09 10.10 4.01
CA ALA A 238 -9.41 8.68 3.79
C ALA A 238 -10.72 8.48 3.00
N LEU A 239 -11.74 9.31 3.25
CA LEU A 239 -13.01 9.28 2.52
C LEU A 239 -12.85 9.52 1.01
N ILE A 240 -11.89 10.34 0.61
CA ILE A 240 -11.59 10.57 -0.81
C ILE A 240 -11.15 9.26 -1.46
N TYR A 241 -10.20 8.54 -0.86
CA TYR A 241 -9.68 7.28 -1.41
C TYR A 241 -10.71 6.16 -1.36
N TYR A 242 -11.49 6.07 -0.29
CA TYR A 242 -12.64 5.16 -0.22
C TYR A 242 -13.59 5.37 -1.40
N THR A 243 -13.93 6.63 -1.66
CA THR A 243 -14.84 7.01 -2.74
C THR A 243 -14.28 6.61 -4.10
N ILE A 244 -13.00 6.85 -4.35
CA ILE A 244 -12.34 6.47 -5.61
C ILE A 244 -12.39 4.95 -5.80
N VAL A 245 -12.03 4.16 -4.79
CA VAL A 245 -12.10 2.69 -4.86
C VAL A 245 -13.52 2.23 -5.16
N LYS A 246 -14.50 2.74 -4.43
CA LYS A 246 -15.90 2.35 -4.58
C LYS A 246 -16.45 2.65 -5.98
N GLU A 247 -16.18 3.85 -6.51
CA GLU A 247 -16.72 4.30 -7.79
C GLU A 247 -16.00 3.67 -8.98
N VAL A 248 -14.70 3.41 -8.88
CA VAL A 248 -13.91 2.82 -9.97
C VAL A 248 -13.96 1.29 -9.96
N LEU A 249 -13.73 0.67 -8.80
CA LEU A 249 -13.59 -0.77 -8.66
C LEU A 249 -14.87 -1.48 -8.21
N GLY A 250 -15.75 -0.78 -7.50
CA GLY A 250 -16.98 -1.37 -6.96
C GLY A 250 -16.82 -1.88 -5.52
N LYS A 251 -17.95 -2.37 -5.00
CA LYS A 251 -18.05 -2.80 -3.60
C LYS A 251 -17.23 -4.03 -3.28
N GLU A 252 -16.91 -4.86 -4.26
CA GLU A 252 -16.11 -6.07 -4.08
C GLU A 252 -14.67 -5.77 -3.63
N TRP A 253 -14.19 -4.54 -3.81
CA TRP A 253 -12.90 -4.09 -3.31
C TRP A 253 -12.95 -3.41 -1.93
N LEU A 254 -14.14 -3.24 -1.36
CA LEU A 254 -14.31 -2.64 -0.04
C LEU A 254 -14.16 -3.71 1.05
N SER A 255 -12.93 -4.19 1.23
CA SER A 255 -12.52 -5.09 2.30
C SER A 255 -11.18 -4.63 2.86
N ASN A 256 -10.80 -5.17 4.00
CA ASN A 256 -9.50 -4.93 4.61
C ASN A 256 -8.47 -6.04 4.29
N GLU A 257 -8.85 -6.95 3.40
CA GLU A 257 -8.05 -8.09 2.92
C GLU A 257 -7.44 -7.81 1.54
#